data_3f4293e37860b62c57ef5c0609245ab0
#
_entry.id   3f4293e37860b62c57ef5c0609245ab0
#
_cell.length_a   1.000
_cell.length_b   1.000
_cell.length_c   1.000
_cell.angle_alpha   90.00
_cell.angle_beta   90.00
_cell.angle_gamma   90.00
#
_symmetry.space_group_name_H-M   'P 1'
#
loop_
_entity.id
_entity.type
_entity.pdbx_description
1 polymer ?
#
loop_
_entity_poly.entity_id
_entity_poly.type
_entity_poly.pdbx_seq_one_letter_code
_entity_poly.pdbx_strand_id
1 'polypeptide(L)'
;RRVVLKTPEATCRRASEVLLKTLTFIRNLPSFYHVPWEDQLVLIQQNWAPLFVLGMAQERVDFDLREISAPSLLKKILLNQSLTASNELGSMSLGASLAEVQKMKNLLWKFWDLNISAKEYAYLKGIILFNSGCHVLKCLPYVQTLQQESQQALMEFLSMMFYRNLGRFAWILQLITSLRDIDADAIEVLFFRPILVDAPLNVLLLETLYIKP
;
A
#
# COMPACT_ATOMS: atom_id res chain seq x y z
N ARG A 1 10.31 17.04 9.42
CA ARG A 1 8.91 17.27 9.74
C ARG A 1 8.16 15.95 9.84
N ARG A 2 7.36 15.81 10.86
CA ARG A 2 6.57 14.63 11.13
C ARG A 2 5.09 14.98 11.16
N VAL A 3 4.27 14.06 10.67
CA VAL A 3 2.83 14.25 10.58
C VAL A 3 2.07 13.03 11.11
N VAL A 4 0.88 13.28 11.60
CA VAL A 4 -0.11 12.25 11.96
C VAL A 4 -1.45 12.58 11.31
N LEU A 5 -2.35 11.62 11.27
CA LEU A 5 -3.70 11.85 10.78
C LEU A 5 -4.46 12.83 11.68
N LYS A 6 -5.22 13.72 11.07
CA LYS A 6 -6.04 14.70 11.78
C LYS A 6 -7.25 14.05 12.46
N THR A 7 -7.85 13.05 11.80
CA THR A 7 -8.97 12.25 12.33
C THR A 7 -8.59 10.76 12.26
N PRO A 8 -7.74 10.28 13.20
CA PRO A 8 -7.15 8.95 13.08
C PRO A 8 -8.19 7.82 13.11
N GLU A 9 -9.21 7.88 13.94
CA GLU A 9 -10.19 6.79 14.04
C GLU A 9 -10.92 6.54 12.73
N ALA A 10 -11.50 7.58 12.15
CA ALA A 10 -12.25 7.46 10.90
C ALA A 10 -11.36 7.05 9.73
N THR A 11 -10.18 7.64 9.63
CA THR A 11 -9.26 7.38 8.52
C THR A 11 -8.63 5.99 8.63
N CYS A 12 -8.23 5.56 9.82
CA CYS A 12 -7.69 4.20 10.02
C CYS A 12 -8.75 3.13 9.75
N ARG A 13 -10.02 3.40 10.08
CA ARG A 13 -11.13 2.50 9.74
C ARG A 13 -11.24 2.32 8.22
N ARG A 14 -11.26 3.44 7.48
CA ARG A 14 -11.29 3.41 6.02
C ARG A 14 -10.09 2.69 5.44
N ALA A 15 -8.90 2.95 5.98
CA ALA A 15 -7.67 2.28 5.56
C ALA A 15 -7.75 0.77 5.78
N SER A 16 -8.28 0.34 6.92
CA SER A 16 -8.46 -1.08 7.22
C SER A 16 -9.41 -1.75 6.23
N GLU A 17 -10.50 -1.09 5.86
CA GLU A 17 -11.45 -1.58 4.86
C GLU A 17 -10.77 -1.72 3.49
N VAL A 18 -9.96 -0.75 3.10
CA VAL A 18 -9.18 -0.80 1.85
C VAL A 18 -8.22 -1.99 1.86
N LEU A 19 -7.51 -2.19 2.97
CA LEU A 19 -6.58 -3.31 3.10
C LEU A 19 -7.29 -4.65 3.01
N LEU A 20 -8.45 -4.80 3.68
CA LEU A 20 -9.25 -6.02 3.62
C LEU A 20 -9.75 -6.33 2.21
N LYS A 21 -10.19 -5.30 1.48
CA LYS A 21 -10.60 -5.48 0.06
C LYS A 21 -9.42 -5.92 -0.81
N THR A 22 -8.24 -5.35 -0.55
CA THR A 22 -7.01 -5.73 -1.24
C THR A 22 -6.66 -7.21 -0.99
N LEU A 23 -6.73 -7.64 0.27
CA LEU A 23 -6.47 -9.04 0.63
C LEU A 23 -7.53 -9.98 0.05
N THR A 24 -8.78 -9.56 0.01
CA THR A 24 -9.87 -10.32 -0.61
C THR A 24 -9.63 -10.50 -2.12
N PHE A 25 -9.15 -9.46 -2.79
CA PHE A 25 -8.75 -9.57 -4.19
C PHE A 25 -7.68 -10.65 -4.38
N ILE A 26 -6.64 -10.65 -3.56
CA ILE A 26 -5.56 -11.66 -3.62
C ILE A 26 -6.12 -13.06 -3.33
N ARG A 27 -6.97 -13.21 -2.31
CA ARG A 27 -7.60 -14.50 -1.95
C ARG A 27 -8.40 -15.10 -3.11
N ASN A 28 -9.00 -14.26 -3.94
CA ASN A 28 -9.85 -14.71 -5.03
C ASN A 28 -9.09 -14.92 -6.34
N LEU A 29 -7.74 -14.82 -6.32
CA LEU A 29 -6.90 -15.10 -7.49
C LEU A 29 -6.34 -16.51 -7.44
N PRO A 30 -6.89 -17.47 -8.20
CA PRO A 30 -6.35 -18.83 -8.23
C PRO A 30 -4.89 -18.89 -8.64
N SER A 31 -4.47 -18.04 -9.57
CA SER A 31 -3.08 -17.94 -10.03
C SER A 31 -2.09 -17.63 -8.92
N PHE A 32 -2.51 -16.86 -7.91
CA PHE A 32 -1.66 -16.55 -6.76
C PHE A 32 -1.36 -17.81 -5.94
N TYR A 33 -2.33 -18.68 -5.75
CA TYR A 33 -2.16 -19.91 -4.96
C TYR A 33 -1.41 -21.03 -5.71
N HIS A 34 -1.21 -20.87 -7.02
CA HIS A 34 -0.35 -21.77 -7.78
C HIS A 34 1.14 -21.41 -7.63
N VAL A 35 1.43 -20.23 -7.10
CA VAL A 35 2.80 -19.84 -6.74
C VAL A 35 3.20 -20.58 -5.47
N PRO A 36 4.46 -21.04 -5.34
CA PRO A 36 4.92 -21.67 -4.10
C PRO A 36 4.71 -20.78 -2.88
N TRP A 37 4.44 -21.40 -1.74
CA TRP A 37 4.13 -20.71 -0.48
C TRP A 37 5.18 -19.66 -0.12
N GLU A 38 6.44 -19.99 -0.23
CA GLU A 38 7.52 -19.05 0.09
C GLU A 38 7.51 -17.82 -0.82
N ASP A 39 7.20 -18.02 -2.09
CA ASP A 39 7.07 -16.93 -3.05
C ASP A 39 5.84 -16.08 -2.77
N GLN A 40 4.73 -16.69 -2.35
CA GLN A 40 3.53 -15.95 -1.93
C GLN A 40 3.86 -14.97 -0.80
N LEU A 41 4.61 -15.43 0.21
CA LEU A 41 5.02 -14.57 1.33
C LEU A 41 5.84 -13.38 0.86
N VAL A 42 6.80 -13.61 -0.01
CA VAL A 42 7.66 -12.56 -0.56
C VAL A 42 6.84 -11.54 -1.34
N LEU A 43 5.93 -11.99 -2.20
CA LEU A 43 5.09 -11.12 -3.00
C LEU A 43 4.20 -10.22 -2.14
N ILE A 44 3.61 -10.78 -1.07
CA ILE A 44 2.77 -10.02 -0.15
C ILE A 44 3.61 -8.99 0.61
N GLN A 45 4.73 -9.41 1.18
CA GLN A 45 5.59 -8.52 1.96
C GLN A 45 6.14 -7.36 1.13
N GLN A 46 6.46 -7.59 -0.12
CA GLN A 46 7.01 -6.56 -0.99
C GLN A 46 5.96 -5.64 -1.59
N ASN A 47 4.74 -6.15 -1.83
CA ASN A 47 3.77 -5.47 -2.66
C ASN A 47 2.51 -5.01 -1.94
N TRP A 48 2.36 -5.32 -0.64
CA TRP A 48 1.15 -4.91 0.10
C TRP A 48 0.99 -3.38 0.12
N ALA A 49 2.08 -2.63 0.30
CA ALA A 49 2.02 -1.18 0.41
C ALA A 49 1.62 -0.51 -0.91
N PRO A 50 2.25 -0.82 -2.06
CA PRO A 50 1.77 -0.33 -3.35
C PRO A 50 0.32 -0.73 -3.64
N LEU A 51 -0.07 -1.97 -3.33
CA LEU A 51 -1.45 -2.44 -3.50
C LEU A 51 -2.42 -1.67 -2.61
N PHE A 52 -2.04 -1.39 -1.38
CA PHE A 52 -2.84 -0.59 -0.45
C PHE A 52 -3.07 0.82 -0.99
N VAL A 53 -2.02 1.50 -1.44
CA VAL A 53 -2.13 2.85 -2.01
C VAL A 53 -3.01 2.84 -3.26
N LEU A 54 -2.88 1.83 -4.10
CA LEU A 54 -3.74 1.66 -5.27
C LEU A 54 -5.21 1.48 -4.85
N GLY A 55 -5.45 0.72 -3.80
CA GLY A 55 -6.78 0.55 -3.21
C GLY A 55 -7.36 1.86 -2.68
N MET A 56 -6.55 2.68 -2.02
CA MET A 56 -6.95 4.02 -1.59
C MET A 56 -7.32 4.91 -2.79
N ALA A 57 -6.57 4.82 -3.86
CA ALA A 57 -6.89 5.53 -5.10
C ALA A 57 -8.24 5.10 -5.67
N GLN A 58 -8.49 3.79 -5.75
CA GLN A 58 -9.74 3.22 -6.26
C GLN A 58 -10.94 3.62 -5.42
N GLU A 59 -10.83 3.58 -4.11
CA GLU A 59 -11.90 3.93 -3.16
C GLU A 59 -11.99 5.43 -2.91
N ARG A 60 -11.12 6.22 -3.51
CA ARG A 60 -11.05 7.67 -3.36
C ARG A 60 -10.98 8.10 -1.90
N VAL A 61 -10.09 7.47 -1.15
CA VAL A 61 -9.85 7.80 0.26
C VAL A 61 -8.92 9.00 0.35
N ASP A 62 -9.45 10.12 0.81
CA ASP A 62 -8.66 11.30 1.15
C ASP A 62 -8.50 11.41 2.66
N PHE A 63 -7.48 12.12 3.11
CA PHE A 63 -7.19 12.29 4.54
C PHE A 63 -6.43 13.59 4.78
N ASP A 64 -6.60 14.14 5.96
CA ASP A 64 -5.94 15.35 6.40
C ASP A 64 -4.85 15.04 7.41
N LEU A 65 -3.81 15.86 7.40
CA LEU A 65 -2.61 15.71 8.21
C LEU A 65 -2.50 16.83 9.23
N ARG A 66 -1.88 16.50 10.37
CA ARG A 66 -1.50 17.46 11.39
C ARG A 66 -0.01 17.30 11.66
N GLU A 67 0.74 18.40 11.67
CA GLU A 67 2.14 18.37 12.04
C GLU A 67 2.31 18.14 13.54
N ILE A 68 3.30 17.31 13.88
CA ILE A 68 3.72 17.12 15.26
C ILE A 68 4.87 18.09 15.52
N SER A 69 4.71 18.98 16.52
CA SER A 69 5.79 19.82 16.99
C SER A 69 6.88 18.94 17.60
N ALA A 70 8.14 19.21 17.27
CA ALA A 70 9.25 18.56 17.95
C ALA A 70 9.11 18.83 19.45
N PRO A 71 9.04 17.78 20.33
CA PRO A 71 8.90 18.00 21.75
C PRO A 71 10.13 18.74 22.27
N SER A 72 9.91 19.72 23.18
CA SER A 72 11.02 20.38 23.86
C SER A 72 11.85 19.33 24.59
N LEU A 73 13.12 19.65 24.86
CA LEU A 73 14.01 18.75 25.62
C LEU A 73 13.37 18.34 26.95
N LEU A 74 12.69 19.28 27.63
CA LEU A 74 11.99 19.01 28.88
C LEU A 74 10.85 18.01 28.70
N LYS A 75 10.05 18.16 27.65
CA LYS A 75 8.98 17.20 27.33
C LYS A 75 9.53 15.82 27.04
N LYS A 76 10.65 15.71 26.32
CA LYS A 76 11.32 14.42 26.06
C LYS A 76 11.77 13.76 27.37
N ILE A 77 12.35 14.51 28.29
CA ILE A 77 12.81 14.00 29.57
C ILE A 77 11.62 13.51 30.40
N LEU A 78 10.55 14.31 30.51
CA LEU A 78 9.37 13.97 31.28
C LEU A 78 8.64 12.77 30.68
N LEU A 79 8.52 12.68 29.38
CA LEU A 79 7.93 11.53 28.70
C LEU A 79 8.75 10.26 28.92
N ASN A 80 10.08 10.33 28.85
CA ASN A 80 10.94 9.16 29.09
C ASN A 80 10.83 8.64 30.53
N GLN A 81 10.61 9.50 31.53
CA GLN A 81 10.41 9.07 32.90
C GLN A 81 9.05 8.40 33.14
N SER A 82 8.02 8.82 32.41
CA SER A 82 6.68 8.20 32.51
C SER A 82 6.54 6.94 31.63
N LEU A 83 7.47 6.73 30.71
CA LEU A 83 7.38 5.74 29.63
C LEU A 83 8.34 4.56 29.75
N THR A 84 9.04 4.43 30.86
CA THR A 84 9.89 3.25 31.11
C THR A 84 9.13 1.92 31.08
N ALA A 85 7.80 1.96 30.90
CA ALA A 85 6.94 0.78 30.87
C ALA A 85 6.28 0.49 29.50
N SER A 86 6.36 1.36 28.49
CA SER A 86 5.74 1.08 27.20
C SER A 86 6.53 1.64 26.03
N ASN A 87 7.02 0.75 25.16
CA ASN A 87 7.53 1.09 23.84
C ASN A 87 6.46 1.72 22.92
N GLU A 88 5.22 1.79 23.37
CA GLU A 88 4.06 2.22 22.59
C GLU A 88 4.07 3.70 22.26
N LEU A 89 4.52 4.52 23.22
CA LEU A 89 4.49 5.97 23.06
C LEU A 89 5.67 6.52 22.25
N GLY A 90 6.76 5.78 22.15
CA GLY A 90 7.88 6.12 21.30
C GLY A 90 7.52 6.10 19.82
N SER A 91 6.67 5.14 19.40
CA SER A 91 6.21 5.04 18.01
C SER A 91 5.09 6.03 17.69
N MET A 92 4.22 6.34 18.64
CA MET A 92 3.14 7.32 18.46
C MET A 92 3.64 8.77 18.39
N SER A 93 4.75 9.08 19.09
CA SER A 93 5.33 10.44 19.11
C SER A 93 6.11 10.77 17.84
N LEU A 94 6.51 9.78 17.05
CA LEU A 94 7.36 9.99 15.88
C LEU A 94 6.59 10.38 14.62
N GLY A 95 5.33 9.94 14.45
CA GLY A 95 4.56 10.18 13.24
C GLY A 95 5.27 9.66 11.98
N ALA A 96 4.79 10.05 10.82
CA ALA A 96 5.38 9.72 9.53
C ALA A 96 6.10 10.93 8.95
N SER A 97 7.05 10.69 8.04
CA SER A 97 7.73 11.76 7.31
C SER A 97 6.73 12.54 6.45
N LEU A 98 6.68 13.86 6.60
CA LEU A 98 5.83 14.72 5.79
C LEU A 98 6.13 14.55 4.29
N ALA A 99 7.41 14.47 3.93
CA ALA A 99 7.81 14.30 2.53
C ALA A 99 7.25 13.01 1.92
N GLU A 100 7.35 11.90 2.64
CA GLU A 100 6.83 10.61 2.17
C GLU A 100 5.30 10.61 2.06
N VAL A 101 4.62 11.19 3.04
CA VAL A 101 3.14 11.27 3.02
C VAL A 101 2.66 12.21 1.91
N GLN A 102 3.35 13.34 1.71
CA GLN A 102 3.01 14.27 0.63
C GLN A 102 3.20 13.64 -0.74
N LYS A 103 4.25 12.86 -0.91
CA LYS A 103 4.50 12.08 -2.13
C LYS A 103 3.35 11.11 -2.42
N MET A 104 2.85 10.42 -1.40
CA MET A 104 1.70 9.52 -1.52
C MET A 104 0.42 10.30 -1.88
N LYS A 105 0.14 11.43 -1.23
CA LYS A 105 -1.03 12.25 -1.54
C LYS A 105 -1.01 12.75 -2.99
N ASN A 106 0.15 13.21 -3.46
CA ASN A 106 0.31 13.66 -4.84
C ASN A 106 0.03 12.53 -5.82
N LEU A 107 0.47 11.32 -5.49
CA LEU A 107 0.22 10.14 -6.32
C LEU A 107 -1.27 9.79 -6.37
N LEU A 108 -1.99 9.85 -5.25
CA LEU A 108 -3.44 9.63 -5.21
C LEU A 108 -4.17 10.59 -6.14
N TRP A 109 -3.81 11.87 -6.11
CA TRP A 109 -4.41 12.88 -7.01
C TRP A 109 -4.18 12.56 -8.48
N LYS A 110 -3.00 12.07 -8.84
CA LYS A 110 -2.70 11.66 -10.22
C LYS A 110 -3.58 10.50 -10.68
N PHE A 111 -3.82 9.53 -9.80
CA PHE A 111 -4.76 8.44 -10.11
C PHE A 111 -6.19 8.95 -10.30
N TRP A 112 -6.63 9.85 -9.43
CA TRP A 112 -7.98 10.42 -9.53
C TRP A 112 -8.18 11.22 -10.82
N ASP A 113 -7.19 11.99 -11.22
CA ASP A 113 -7.24 12.79 -12.46
C ASP A 113 -7.36 11.93 -13.72
N LEU A 114 -6.83 10.72 -13.70
CA LEU A 114 -6.91 9.82 -14.85
C LEU A 114 -8.25 9.08 -14.98
N ASN A 115 -9.12 9.15 -13.98
CA ASN A 115 -10.41 8.45 -13.98
C ASN A 115 -10.26 6.96 -14.35
N ILE A 116 -9.42 6.26 -13.64
CA ILE A 116 -9.11 4.86 -13.90
C ILE A 116 -10.35 4.00 -13.61
N SER A 117 -10.72 3.15 -14.56
CA SER A 117 -11.87 2.24 -14.43
C SER A 117 -11.57 1.05 -13.52
N ALA A 118 -12.64 0.39 -13.07
CA ALA A 118 -12.51 -0.81 -12.25
C ALA A 118 -11.70 -1.92 -12.94
N LYS A 119 -11.87 -2.09 -14.25
CA LYS A 119 -11.07 -3.06 -15.02
C LYS A 119 -9.61 -2.70 -15.08
N GLU A 120 -9.30 -1.42 -15.32
CA GLU A 120 -7.92 -0.95 -15.31
C GLU A 120 -7.29 -1.18 -13.93
N TYR A 121 -8.00 -0.87 -12.84
CA TYR A 121 -7.50 -1.14 -11.49
C TYR A 121 -7.23 -2.63 -11.26
N ALA A 122 -8.06 -3.52 -11.75
CA ALA A 122 -7.85 -4.96 -11.61
C ALA A 122 -6.56 -5.40 -12.31
N TYR A 123 -6.32 -4.93 -13.53
CA TYR A 123 -5.06 -5.23 -14.24
C TYR A 123 -3.85 -4.63 -13.54
N LEU A 124 -3.96 -3.41 -13.01
CA LEU A 124 -2.89 -2.76 -12.24
C LEU A 124 -2.55 -3.55 -10.99
N LYS A 125 -3.55 -4.06 -10.28
CA LYS A 125 -3.34 -4.92 -9.10
C LYS A 125 -2.54 -6.17 -9.46
N GLY A 126 -2.84 -6.80 -10.59
CA GLY A 126 -2.08 -7.95 -11.08
C GLY A 126 -0.64 -7.59 -11.40
N ILE A 127 -0.41 -6.47 -12.08
CA ILE A 127 0.93 -6.00 -12.42
C ILE A 127 1.77 -5.75 -11.15
N ILE A 128 1.15 -5.15 -10.13
CA ILE A 128 1.83 -4.82 -8.88
C ILE A 128 2.07 -6.08 -8.03
N LEU A 129 1.05 -6.94 -7.89
CA LEU A 129 1.16 -8.15 -7.07
C LEU A 129 2.24 -9.10 -7.61
N PHE A 130 2.27 -9.32 -8.91
CA PHE A 130 3.23 -10.21 -9.56
C PHE A 130 4.52 -9.48 -9.99
N ASN A 131 4.94 -8.52 -9.19
CA ASN A 131 6.20 -7.83 -9.42
C ASN A 131 7.37 -8.74 -9.04
N SER A 132 8.15 -9.09 -10.05
CA SER A 132 9.30 -9.97 -9.94
C SER A 132 10.63 -9.24 -9.75
N GLY A 133 10.59 -7.99 -9.28
CA GLY A 133 11.80 -7.20 -9.02
C GLY A 133 12.71 -7.80 -7.95
N CYS A 134 12.28 -8.86 -7.28
CA CYS A 134 13.07 -9.57 -6.30
C CYS A 134 13.56 -10.90 -6.90
N HIS A 135 14.88 -11.04 -6.98
CA HIS A 135 15.51 -12.26 -7.50
C HIS A 135 15.47 -13.45 -6.53
N VAL A 136 14.78 -13.31 -5.38
CA VAL A 136 14.70 -14.35 -4.34
C VAL A 136 13.58 -15.35 -4.61
N LEU A 137 12.77 -15.16 -5.62
CA LEU A 137 11.63 -16.03 -5.92
C LEU A 137 12.09 -17.36 -6.52
N LYS A 138 11.53 -18.46 -6.00
CA LYS A 138 11.79 -19.81 -6.50
C LYS A 138 11.21 -20.04 -7.90
N CYS A 139 10.00 -19.54 -8.13
CA CYS A 139 9.28 -19.63 -9.41
C CYS A 139 9.24 -18.31 -10.15
N LEU A 140 10.38 -17.61 -10.24
CA LEU A 140 10.49 -16.32 -10.91
C LEU A 140 9.90 -16.32 -12.33
N PRO A 141 10.18 -17.29 -13.22
CA PRO A 141 9.62 -17.27 -14.57
C PRO A 141 8.09 -17.32 -14.60
N TYR A 142 7.48 -18.09 -13.71
CA TYR A 142 6.03 -18.18 -13.60
C TYR A 142 5.41 -16.84 -13.16
N VAL A 143 5.98 -16.22 -12.13
CA VAL A 143 5.53 -14.91 -11.63
C VAL A 143 5.69 -13.85 -12.71
N GLN A 144 6.79 -13.86 -13.44
CA GLN A 144 7.02 -12.94 -14.58
C GLN A 144 5.96 -13.13 -15.67
N THR A 145 5.58 -14.37 -15.96
CA THR A 145 4.51 -14.66 -16.93
C THR A 145 3.18 -14.08 -16.48
N LEU A 146 2.82 -14.23 -15.20
CA LEU A 146 1.59 -13.66 -14.64
C LEU A 146 1.59 -12.12 -14.73
N GLN A 147 2.71 -11.49 -14.45
CA GLN A 147 2.84 -10.05 -14.59
C GLN A 147 2.69 -9.60 -16.04
N GLN A 148 3.35 -10.29 -16.97
CA GLN A 148 3.26 -10.00 -18.41
C GLN A 148 1.83 -10.15 -18.93
N GLU A 149 1.12 -11.19 -18.51
CA GLU A 149 -0.29 -11.38 -18.87
C GLU A 149 -1.15 -10.22 -18.40
N SER A 150 -0.92 -9.73 -17.16
CA SER A 150 -1.64 -8.57 -16.64
C SER A 150 -1.32 -7.29 -17.41
N GLN A 151 -0.06 -7.08 -17.78
CA GLN A 151 0.38 -5.95 -18.60
C GLN A 151 -0.26 -6.00 -19.97
N GLN A 152 -0.27 -7.17 -20.61
CA GLN A 152 -0.85 -7.34 -21.93
C GLN A 152 -2.36 -7.12 -21.91
N ALA A 153 -3.05 -7.62 -20.89
CA ALA A 153 -4.48 -7.39 -20.72
C ALA A 153 -4.79 -5.90 -20.58
N LEU A 154 -3.98 -5.16 -19.83
CA LEU A 154 -4.13 -3.70 -19.72
C LEU A 154 -3.91 -3.01 -21.07
N MET A 155 -2.87 -3.38 -21.80
CA MET A 155 -2.59 -2.82 -23.13
C MET A 155 -3.74 -3.04 -24.10
N GLU A 156 -4.27 -4.26 -24.16
CA GLU A 156 -5.39 -4.61 -25.02
C GLU A 156 -6.64 -3.82 -24.66
N PHE A 157 -6.95 -3.72 -23.36
CA PHE A 157 -8.09 -2.95 -22.88
C PHE A 157 -7.97 -1.46 -23.27
N LEU A 158 -6.80 -0.87 -23.07
CA LEU A 158 -6.56 0.54 -23.41
C LEU A 158 -6.62 0.78 -24.92
N SER A 159 -6.13 -0.16 -25.73
CA SER A 159 -6.20 -0.07 -27.18
C SER A 159 -7.64 -0.07 -27.69
N MET A 160 -8.53 -0.82 -27.03
CA MET A 160 -9.94 -0.88 -27.40
C MET A 160 -10.73 0.32 -26.90
N MET A 161 -10.53 0.72 -25.64
CA MET A 161 -11.37 1.73 -24.97
C MET A 161 -10.83 3.15 -25.15
N PHE A 162 -9.52 3.30 -25.36
CA PHE A 162 -8.84 4.59 -25.43
C PHE A 162 -7.93 4.69 -26.65
N TYR A 163 -8.37 4.18 -27.79
CA TYR A 163 -7.54 4.11 -29.01
C TYR A 163 -7.05 5.46 -29.51
N ARG A 164 -7.73 6.55 -29.12
CA ARG A 164 -7.32 7.94 -29.45
C ARG A 164 -6.36 8.54 -28.43
N ASN A 165 -6.13 7.88 -27.31
CA ASN A 165 -5.27 8.36 -26.23
C ASN A 165 -4.08 7.43 -26.06
N LEU A 166 -3.13 7.51 -26.96
CA LEU A 166 -1.92 6.67 -26.93
C LEU A 166 -1.03 6.94 -25.73
N GLY A 167 -1.13 8.12 -25.12
CA GLY A 167 -0.35 8.50 -23.95
C GLY A 167 -0.85 7.88 -22.64
N ARG A 168 -2.08 7.38 -22.60
CA ARG A 168 -2.68 6.88 -21.36
C ARG A 168 -1.90 5.69 -20.77
N PHE A 169 -1.49 4.75 -21.61
CA PHE A 169 -0.69 3.60 -21.16
C PHE A 169 0.64 4.05 -20.54
N ALA A 170 1.33 4.98 -21.20
CA ALA A 170 2.59 5.53 -20.68
C ALA A 170 2.40 6.24 -19.34
N TRP A 171 1.34 7.03 -19.18
CA TRP A 171 1.01 7.69 -17.93
C TRP A 171 0.74 6.68 -16.80
N ILE A 172 -0.03 5.64 -17.08
CA ILE A 172 -0.34 4.59 -16.11
C ILE A 172 0.94 3.85 -15.70
N LEU A 173 1.84 3.55 -16.62
CA LEU A 173 3.12 2.92 -16.30
C LEU A 173 3.99 3.80 -15.39
N GLN A 174 3.98 5.11 -15.61
CA GLN A 174 4.67 6.04 -14.71
C GLN A 174 4.09 6.01 -13.29
N LEU A 175 2.76 5.92 -13.17
CA LEU A 175 2.11 5.81 -11.88
C LEU A 175 2.49 4.52 -11.15
N ILE A 176 2.59 3.40 -11.87
CA ILE A 176 3.05 2.13 -11.30
C ILE A 176 4.47 2.27 -10.76
N THR A 177 5.37 2.89 -11.51
CA THR A 177 6.75 3.13 -11.09
C THR A 177 6.78 3.99 -9.82
N SER A 178 5.96 5.04 -9.76
CA SER A 178 5.84 5.91 -8.59
C SER A 178 5.30 5.18 -7.36
N LEU A 179 4.39 4.22 -7.55
CA LEU A 179 3.88 3.39 -6.45
C LEU A 179 5.00 2.56 -5.80
N ARG A 180 5.98 2.10 -6.56
CA ARG A 180 7.11 1.35 -6.03
C ARG A 180 8.02 2.18 -5.14
N ASP A 181 8.03 3.50 -5.31
CA ASP A 181 8.83 4.42 -4.51
C ASP A 181 8.16 4.84 -3.19
N ILE A 182 6.96 4.37 -2.92
CA ILE A 182 6.25 4.67 -1.68
C ILE A 182 6.89 3.91 -0.52
N ASP A 183 7.12 4.63 0.57
CA ASP A 183 7.69 4.06 1.79
C ASP A 183 6.61 3.29 2.57
N ALA A 184 6.76 1.98 2.64
CA ALA A 184 5.84 1.11 3.38
C ALA A 184 5.80 1.44 4.87
N ASP A 185 6.92 1.81 5.46
CA ASP A 185 6.98 2.18 6.89
C ASP A 185 6.16 3.44 7.16
N ALA A 186 6.19 4.42 6.27
CA ALA A 186 5.38 5.63 6.41
C ALA A 186 3.87 5.30 6.40
N ILE A 187 3.45 4.39 5.53
CA ILE A 187 2.06 3.92 5.46
C ILE A 187 1.67 3.21 6.75
N GLU A 188 2.50 2.30 7.21
CA GLU A 188 2.23 1.54 8.45
C GLU A 188 2.11 2.47 9.65
N VAL A 189 3.05 3.40 9.81
CA VAL A 189 3.06 4.38 10.90
C VAL A 189 1.81 5.27 10.87
N LEU A 190 1.42 5.73 9.68
CA LEU A 190 0.34 6.69 9.53
C LEU A 190 -1.03 6.04 9.72
N PHE A 191 -1.28 4.88 9.11
CA PHE A 191 -2.63 4.30 9.01
C PHE A 191 -2.87 3.11 9.94
N PHE A 192 -1.84 2.37 10.33
CA PHE A 192 -2.05 1.09 11.01
C PHE A 192 -1.52 1.05 12.43
N ARG A 193 -0.37 1.64 12.74
CA ARG A 193 0.14 1.68 14.12
C ARG A 193 -0.80 2.33 15.12
N PRO A 194 -1.59 3.35 14.75
CA PRO A 194 -2.55 3.91 15.71
C PRO A 194 -3.60 2.92 16.19
N ILE A 195 -3.88 1.86 15.44
CA ILE A 195 -4.88 0.84 15.77
C ILE A 195 -4.29 -0.54 16.09
N LEU A 196 -3.03 -0.78 15.72
CA LEU A 196 -2.33 -2.04 15.97
C LEU A 196 -1.38 -1.87 17.14
N VAL A 197 -1.84 -2.27 18.32
CA VAL A 197 -1.06 -2.09 19.54
C VAL A 197 -0.06 -3.21 19.76
N ASP A 198 -0.41 -4.48 19.44
CA ASP A 198 0.34 -5.65 19.87
C ASP A 198 0.82 -6.57 18.74
N ALA A 199 0.44 -6.33 17.48
CA ALA A 199 0.79 -7.23 16.39
C ALA A 199 1.46 -6.49 15.23
N PRO A 200 2.56 -7.01 14.67
CA PRO A 200 3.14 -6.47 13.44
C PRO A 200 2.15 -6.60 12.27
N LEU A 201 2.12 -5.59 11.41
CA LEU A 201 1.20 -5.57 10.28
C LEU A 201 1.39 -6.78 9.35
N ASN A 202 2.64 -7.18 9.09
CA ASN A 202 2.94 -8.32 8.24
C ASN A 202 2.32 -9.62 8.74
N VAL A 203 2.29 -9.85 10.04
CA VAL A 203 1.65 -11.02 10.65
C VAL A 203 0.14 -10.99 10.42
N LEU A 204 -0.49 -9.84 10.60
CA LEU A 204 -1.93 -9.67 10.39
C LEU A 204 -2.32 -9.85 8.91
N LEU A 205 -1.49 -9.40 7.99
CA LEU A 205 -1.71 -9.61 6.56
C LEU A 205 -1.76 -11.10 6.24
N LEU A 206 -0.79 -11.87 6.75
CA LEU A 206 -0.72 -13.30 6.50
C LEU A 206 -1.86 -14.05 7.18
N GLU A 207 -2.18 -13.72 8.42
CA GLU A 207 -3.30 -14.33 9.14
C GLU A 207 -4.61 -14.08 8.40
N THR A 208 -4.88 -12.85 7.97
CA THR A 208 -6.10 -12.51 7.24
C THR A 208 -6.19 -13.25 5.90
N LEU A 209 -5.07 -13.38 5.19
CA LEU A 209 -5.03 -14.02 3.89
C LEU A 209 -5.26 -15.54 3.98
N TYR A 210 -4.78 -16.18 5.05
CA TYR A 210 -4.80 -17.64 5.20
C TYR A 210 -5.78 -18.16 6.24
N ILE A 211 -6.56 -17.30 6.89
CA ILE A 211 -7.67 -17.73 7.73
C ILE A 211 -8.74 -18.36 6.84
N LYS A 212 -9.15 -19.57 7.18
CA LYS A 212 -10.29 -20.23 6.53
C LYS A 212 -11.57 -19.46 6.87
N PRO A 213 -12.42 -19.18 5.88
CA PRO A 213 -13.71 -18.56 6.15
C PRO A 213 -14.63 -19.47 6.99
#